data_af0898d5022f75528ca17fca64567d3b
#
_entry.id   af0898d5022f75528ca17fca64567d3b
#
_cell.length_a   1.000
_cell.length_b   1.000
_cell.length_c   1.000
_cell.angle_alpha   90.00
_cell.angle_beta   90.00
_cell.angle_gamma   90.00
#
_symmetry.space_group_name_H-M   'P 1'
#
loop_
_entity.id
_entity.type
_entity.pdbx_description
1 polymer ?
#
loop_
_entity_poly.entity_id
_entity_poly.type
_entity_poly.pdbx_seq_one_letter_code
_entity_poly.pdbx_strand_id
1 'polypeptide(L)'
;KTPQEIVDRYHQNIKDSFNEFGISFDNYSRTSSKLHHETASDFFLKLMENNSFEEIISEQFYDEKEKQFLPDRFIIGTCPKCGFEESYGDQCESCGSSHNSNDLIDPRSSISANKPSLKSTKHWYLKLDNFQDFLEKWILKENKGLWKSNVYGQCKSWLDDGLKPRAVTR
;
A
#
# COMPACT_ATOMS: atom_id res chain seq x y z
N LYS A 1 9.62 12.18 21.84
CA LYS A 1 10.03 10.81 21.44
C LYS A 1 10.16 10.77 19.94
N THR A 2 11.22 10.16 19.45
CA THR A 2 11.39 9.93 18.02
C THR A 2 10.49 8.78 17.56
N PRO A 3 10.15 8.68 16.25
CA PRO A 3 9.43 7.53 15.70
C PRO A 3 10.11 6.20 16.04
N GLN A 4 11.44 6.15 16.01
CA GLN A 4 12.21 4.96 16.33
C GLN A 4 12.01 4.52 17.79
N GLU A 5 12.07 5.44 18.76
CA GLU A 5 11.83 5.13 20.18
C GLU A 5 10.42 4.59 20.43
N ILE A 6 9.43 5.08 19.67
CA ILE A 6 8.05 4.59 19.74
C ILE A 6 7.98 3.15 19.22
N VAL A 7 8.53 2.92 18.04
CA VAL A 7 8.56 1.58 17.43
C VAL A 7 9.31 0.57 18.31
N ASP A 8 10.46 0.95 18.87
CA ASP A 8 11.26 0.09 19.75
C ASP A 8 10.47 -0.31 21.00
N ARG A 9 9.82 0.65 21.64
CA ARG A 9 8.99 0.41 22.81
C ARG A 9 7.85 -0.57 22.52
N TYR A 10 7.06 -0.28 21.49
CA TYR A 10 5.90 -1.12 21.19
C TYR A 10 6.29 -2.50 20.65
N HIS A 11 7.37 -2.60 19.89
CA HIS A 11 7.90 -3.89 19.48
C HIS A 11 8.22 -4.79 20.68
N GLN A 12 8.89 -4.23 21.71
CA GLN A 12 9.21 -4.98 22.92
C GLN A 12 7.95 -5.34 23.70
N ASN A 13 7.03 -4.39 23.91
CA ASN A 13 5.79 -4.64 24.64
C ASN A 13 4.96 -5.77 23.99
N ILE A 14 4.83 -5.77 22.65
CA ILE A 14 4.09 -6.79 21.93
C ILE A 14 4.79 -8.15 22.06
N LYS A 15 6.12 -8.18 21.96
CA LYS A 15 6.90 -9.41 22.15
C LYS A 15 6.70 -10.00 23.54
N ASP A 16 6.73 -9.16 24.56
CA ASP A 16 6.55 -9.59 25.95
C ASP A 16 5.13 -10.12 26.18
N SER A 17 4.12 -9.44 25.63
CA SER A 17 2.74 -9.91 25.68
C SER A 17 2.56 -11.28 25.02
N PHE A 18 3.17 -11.54 23.88
CA PHE A 18 3.13 -12.88 23.28
C PHE A 18 3.78 -13.94 24.16
N ASN A 19 4.91 -13.61 24.79
CA ASN A 19 5.57 -14.53 25.73
C ASN A 19 4.69 -14.83 26.96
N GLU A 20 3.99 -13.82 27.50
CA GLU A 20 3.05 -14.00 28.61
C GLU A 20 1.87 -14.89 28.26
N PHE A 21 1.41 -14.86 27.00
CA PHE A 21 0.40 -15.79 26.45
C PHE A 21 0.96 -17.19 26.11
N GLY A 22 2.25 -17.44 26.34
CA GLY A 22 2.90 -18.72 26.00
C GLY A 22 3.14 -18.92 24.49
N ILE A 23 3.09 -17.84 23.71
CA ILE A 23 3.36 -17.88 22.28
C ILE A 23 4.85 -17.64 22.05
N SER A 24 5.52 -18.60 21.42
CA SER A 24 6.94 -18.52 21.02
C SER A 24 7.07 -18.37 19.50
N PHE A 25 8.08 -17.64 19.07
CA PHE A 25 8.43 -17.46 17.67
C PHE A 25 9.89 -17.88 17.46
N ASP A 26 10.19 -18.59 16.39
CA ASP A 26 11.57 -18.83 15.95
C ASP A 26 12.27 -17.53 15.55
N ASN A 27 11.51 -16.60 14.97
CA ASN A 27 11.98 -15.25 14.63
C ASN A 27 10.88 -14.23 14.82
N TYR A 28 11.10 -13.26 15.71
CA TYR A 28 10.22 -12.11 15.90
C TYR A 28 10.96 -10.83 15.45
N SER A 29 10.71 -10.43 14.21
CA SER A 29 11.39 -9.31 13.56
C SER A 29 10.45 -8.12 13.31
N ARG A 30 10.97 -7.09 12.65
CA ARG A 30 10.24 -5.88 12.25
C ARG A 30 10.82 -5.26 10.99
N THR A 31 10.02 -4.48 10.28
CA THR A 31 10.41 -3.83 9.02
C THR A 31 11.48 -2.75 9.19
N SER A 32 11.66 -2.19 10.39
CA SER A 32 12.72 -1.23 10.72
C SER A 32 14.06 -1.87 11.08
N SER A 33 14.21 -3.20 10.96
CA SER A 33 15.50 -3.86 11.19
C SER A 33 16.46 -3.62 10.01
N LYS A 34 17.75 -3.56 10.31
CA LYS A 34 18.81 -3.40 9.29
C LYS A 34 18.74 -4.50 8.23
N LEU A 35 18.60 -5.76 8.65
CA LEU A 35 18.48 -6.89 7.75
C LEU A 35 17.29 -6.74 6.79
N HIS A 36 16.14 -6.26 7.29
CA HIS A 36 14.96 -6.04 6.45
C HIS A 36 15.23 -4.96 5.40
N HIS A 37 15.85 -3.84 5.79
CA HIS A 37 16.20 -2.77 4.84
C HIS A 37 17.16 -3.26 3.76
N GLU A 38 18.22 -3.96 4.13
CA GLU A 38 19.19 -4.51 3.18
C GLU A 38 18.51 -5.48 2.21
N THR A 39 17.76 -6.45 2.73
CA THR A 39 17.04 -7.44 1.91
C THR A 39 16.02 -6.79 0.97
N ALA A 40 15.21 -5.85 1.46
CA ALA A 40 14.22 -5.17 0.63
C ALA A 40 14.88 -4.34 -0.48
N SER A 41 16.00 -3.67 -0.17
CA SER A 41 16.78 -2.92 -1.15
C SER A 41 17.37 -3.84 -2.22
N ASP A 42 17.93 -4.97 -1.82
CA ASP A 42 18.49 -5.96 -2.76
C ASP A 42 17.42 -6.54 -3.69
N PHE A 43 16.25 -6.85 -3.16
CA PHE A 43 15.11 -7.29 -3.97
C PHE A 43 14.69 -6.24 -4.99
N PHE A 44 14.58 -4.98 -4.55
CA PHE A 44 14.21 -3.88 -5.45
C PHE A 44 15.24 -3.73 -6.58
N LEU A 45 16.53 -3.74 -6.25
CA LEU A 45 17.60 -3.62 -7.24
C LEU A 45 17.60 -4.78 -8.25
N LYS A 46 17.40 -6.02 -7.79
CA LYS A 46 17.28 -7.18 -8.67
C LYS A 46 16.08 -7.10 -9.61
N LEU A 47 14.93 -6.63 -9.12
CA LEU A 47 13.76 -6.42 -9.98
C LEU A 47 13.98 -5.30 -10.99
N MET A 48 14.73 -4.27 -10.63
CA MET A 48 15.13 -3.20 -11.53
C MET A 48 16.08 -3.70 -12.62
N GLU A 49 17.13 -4.45 -12.26
CA GLU A 49 18.06 -5.10 -13.20
C GLU A 49 17.34 -6.02 -14.18
N ASN A 50 16.31 -6.74 -13.71
CA ASN A 50 15.48 -7.61 -14.55
C ASN A 50 14.42 -6.84 -15.38
N ASN A 51 14.46 -5.51 -15.42
CA ASN A 51 13.52 -4.67 -16.14
C ASN A 51 12.04 -4.94 -15.77
N SER A 52 11.81 -5.32 -14.50
CA SER A 52 10.47 -5.64 -13.98
C SER A 52 9.65 -4.40 -13.63
N PHE A 53 10.28 -3.22 -13.59
CA PHE A 53 9.62 -1.96 -13.27
C PHE A 53 9.48 -1.06 -14.50
N GLU A 54 8.50 -0.20 -14.44
CA GLU A 54 8.36 0.99 -15.28
C GLU A 54 8.26 2.24 -14.40
N GLU A 55 8.78 3.34 -14.91
CA GLU A 55 8.67 4.65 -14.25
C GLU A 55 7.43 5.36 -14.77
N ILE A 56 6.52 5.71 -13.86
CA ILE A 56 5.33 6.48 -14.21
C ILE A 56 5.37 7.80 -13.44
N ILE A 57 5.16 8.88 -14.17
CA ILE A 57 4.99 10.22 -13.60
C ILE A 57 3.51 10.43 -13.35
N SER A 58 3.16 10.75 -12.11
CA SER A 58 1.79 11.06 -11.70
C SER A 58 1.74 12.32 -10.85
N GLU A 59 0.58 12.94 -10.77
CA GLU A 59 0.34 14.04 -9.87
C GLU A 59 -0.17 13.52 -8.54
N GLN A 60 0.43 14.00 -7.45
CA GLN A 60 0.04 13.67 -6.10
C GLN A 60 -0.11 14.92 -5.25
N PHE A 61 -0.98 14.85 -4.25
CA PHE A 61 -1.17 15.94 -3.32
C PHE A 61 0.06 16.16 -2.45
N TYR A 62 0.45 17.42 -2.33
CA TYR A 62 1.59 17.90 -1.56
C TYR A 62 1.14 18.95 -0.55
N ASP A 63 1.53 18.76 0.69
CA ASP A 63 1.29 19.74 1.75
C ASP A 63 2.44 20.75 1.80
N GLU A 64 2.17 21.99 1.42
CA GLU A 64 3.20 23.04 1.38
C GLU A 64 3.67 23.45 2.78
N LYS A 65 2.83 23.32 3.79
CA LYS A 65 3.17 23.65 5.18
C LYS A 65 4.08 22.60 5.78
N GLU A 66 3.72 21.32 5.61
CA GLU A 66 4.48 20.19 6.14
C GLU A 66 5.61 19.75 5.19
N LYS A 67 5.67 20.33 3.98
CA LYS A 67 6.70 20.06 2.94
C LYS A 67 6.83 18.58 2.58
N GLN A 68 5.69 17.89 2.44
CA GLN A 68 5.67 16.46 2.12
C GLN A 68 4.52 16.09 1.19
N PHE A 69 4.69 15.02 0.42
CA PHE A 69 3.61 14.37 -0.29
C PHE A 69 2.66 13.68 0.70
N LEU A 70 1.37 13.73 0.39
CA LEU A 70 0.34 13.16 1.23
C LEU A 70 -0.04 11.76 0.73
N PRO A 71 0.17 10.71 1.53
CA PRO A 71 -0.48 9.42 1.31
C PRO A 71 -2.01 9.57 1.36
N ASP A 72 -2.73 8.69 0.67
CA ASP A 72 -4.18 8.76 0.51
C ASP A 72 -4.94 8.96 1.84
N ARG A 73 -4.48 8.35 2.93
CA ARG A 73 -5.07 8.48 4.28
C ARG A 73 -4.77 9.79 5.00
N PHE A 74 -3.89 10.61 4.44
CA PHE A 74 -3.64 11.97 4.92
C PHE A 74 -4.36 13.03 4.11
N ILE A 75 -5.23 12.60 3.20
CA ILE A 75 -6.10 13.45 2.41
C ILE A 75 -7.54 13.17 2.84
N ILE A 76 -8.25 14.20 3.22
CA ILE A 76 -9.66 14.15 3.61
C ILE A 76 -10.44 15.12 2.75
N GLY A 77 -11.62 14.72 2.34
CA GLY A 77 -12.51 15.57 1.55
C GLY A 77 -13.91 15.00 1.45
N THR A 78 -14.76 15.64 0.68
CA THR A 78 -16.13 15.17 0.50
C THR A 78 -16.18 14.05 -0.52
N CYS A 79 -16.80 12.94 -0.14
CA CYS A 79 -17.01 11.79 -1.01
C CYS A 79 -17.86 12.15 -2.22
N PRO A 80 -17.39 11.90 -3.46
CA PRO A 80 -18.15 12.24 -4.67
C PRO A 80 -19.42 11.40 -4.83
N LYS A 81 -19.53 10.26 -4.13
CA LYS A 81 -20.65 9.33 -4.25
C LYS A 81 -21.78 9.59 -3.24
N CYS A 82 -21.45 9.85 -1.98
CA CYS A 82 -22.46 9.97 -0.92
C CYS A 82 -22.48 11.32 -0.21
N GLY A 83 -21.54 12.23 -0.50
CA GLY A 83 -21.47 13.56 0.12
C GLY A 83 -20.89 13.57 1.55
N PHE A 84 -20.35 12.45 2.05
CA PHE A 84 -19.71 12.44 3.37
C PHE A 84 -18.44 13.28 3.38
N GLU A 85 -18.35 14.26 4.28
CA GLU A 85 -17.32 15.32 4.27
C GLU A 85 -15.95 14.89 4.82
N GLU A 86 -15.88 13.74 5.51
CA GLU A 86 -14.66 13.21 6.15
C GLU A 86 -14.15 11.95 5.44
N SER A 87 -14.37 11.83 4.13
CA SER A 87 -13.89 10.69 3.34
C SER A 87 -12.39 10.75 3.14
N TYR A 88 -11.70 9.62 3.36
CA TYR A 88 -10.27 9.49 3.04
C TYR A 88 -10.03 9.37 1.53
N GLY A 89 -8.77 9.59 1.11
CA GLY A 89 -8.38 9.63 -0.29
C GLY A 89 -8.45 8.30 -1.05
N ASP A 90 -8.55 7.16 -0.37
CA ASP A 90 -8.62 5.83 -0.96
C ASP A 90 -10.01 5.17 -0.84
N GLN A 91 -10.76 5.54 0.21
CA GLN A 91 -12.04 4.92 0.51
C GLN A 91 -12.92 5.83 1.37
N CYS A 92 -14.22 5.80 1.12
CA CYS A 92 -15.20 6.48 1.97
C CYS A 92 -15.62 5.60 3.14
N GLU A 93 -15.41 6.07 4.37
CA GLU A 93 -15.78 5.35 5.59
C GLU A 93 -17.31 5.25 5.80
N SER A 94 -18.08 6.12 5.14
CA SER A 94 -19.55 6.11 5.25
C SER A 94 -20.23 5.13 4.29
N CYS A 95 -19.85 5.14 3.01
CA CYS A 95 -20.51 4.31 2.00
C CYS A 95 -19.66 3.15 1.47
N GLY A 96 -18.40 3.03 1.93
CA GLY A 96 -17.49 1.96 1.54
C GLY A 96 -16.96 2.02 0.09
N SER A 97 -17.29 3.07 -0.67
CA SER A 97 -16.81 3.19 -2.05
C SER A 97 -15.34 3.54 -2.11
N SER A 98 -14.59 2.84 -2.97
CA SER A 98 -13.22 3.22 -3.32
C SER A 98 -13.22 4.32 -4.37
N HIS A 99 -12.24 5.22 -4.29
CA HIS A 99 -12.00 6.31 -5.23
C HIS A 99 -10.52 6.70 -5.20
N ASN A 100 -10.10 7.57 -6.10
CA ASN A 100 -8.77 8.17 -6.01
C ASN A 100 -8.84 9.44 -5.16
N SER A 101 -7.75 9.81 -4.52
CA SER A 101 -7.69 11.05 -3.73
C SER A 101 -8.00 12.30 -4.54
N ASN A 102 -7.72 12.28 -5.86
CA ASN A 102 -8.03 13.37 -6.78
C ASN A 102 -9.53 13.52 -7.08
N ASP A 103 -10.34 12.49 -6.79
CA ASP A 103 -11.80 12.52 -7.02
C ASP A 103 -12.56 13.19 -5.86
N LEU A 104 -11.90 13.38 -4.71
CA LEU A 104 -12.51 14.05 -3.56
C LEU A 104 -12.87 15.51 -3.87
N ILE A 105 -14.02 15.92 -3.39
CA ILE A 105 -14.45 17.32 -3.45
C ILE A 105 -13.83 18.06 -2.26
N ASP A 106 -13.22 19.22 -2.51
CA ASP A 106 -12.54 20.06 -1.52
C ASP A 106 -11.53 19.29 -0.64
N PRO A 107 -10.51 18.65 -1.25
CA PRO A 107 -9.52 17.89 -0.50
C PRO A 107 -8.68 18.79 0.41
N ARG A 108 -8.41 18.29 1.63
CA ARG A 108 -7.55 18.95 2.62
C ARG A 108 -6.58 17.96 3.25
N SER A 109 -5.45 18.47 3.71
CA SER A 109 -4.49 17.66 4.50
C SER A 109 -5.06 17.38 5.89
N SER A 110 -5.07 16.12 6.31
CA SER A 110 -5.44 15.76 7.69
C SER A 110 -4.39 16.18 8.73
N ILE A 111 -3.18 16.55 8.27
CA ILE A 111 -2.07 16.95 9.13
C ILE A 111 -2.13 18.45 9.41
N SER A 112 -2.21 19.26 8.36
CA SER A 112 -2.14 20.73 8.46
C SER A 112 -3.49 21.43 8.35
N ALA A 113 -4.56 20.71 7.96
CA ALA A 113 -5.88 21.20 7.58
C ALA A 113 -5.88 22.14 6.36
N ASN A 114 -4.74 22.36 5.71
CA ASN A 114 -4.65 23.22 4.53
C ASN A 114 -5.08 22.47 3.26
N LYS A 115 -5.46 23.23 2.25
CA LYS A 115 -5.68 22.71 0.91
C LYS A 115 -4.34 22.31 0.30
N PRO A 116 -4.13 21.03 -0.09
CA PRO A 116 -2.89 20.60 -0.70
C PRO A 116 -2.79 21.05 -2.15
N SER A 117 -1.56 21.18 -2.65
CA SER A 117 -1.26 21.40 -4.07
C SER A 117 -0.98 20.08 -4.79
N LEU A 118 -1.26 20.01 -6.10
CA LEU A 118 -0.82 18.88 -6.92
C LEU A 118 0.62 19.12 -7.38
N LYS A 119 1.48 18.11 -7.19
CA LYS A 119 2.85 18.12 -7.71
C LYS A 119 3.15 16.83 -8.44
N SER A 120 3.87 16.97 -9.54
CA SER A 120 4.37 15.83 -10.31
C SER A 120 5.43 15.07 -9.53
N THR A 121 5.30 13.76 -9.49
CA THR A 121 6.26 12.86 -8.85
C THR A 121 6.41 11.58 -9.65
N LYS A 122 7.56 10.94 -9.51
CA LYS A 122 7.91 9.70 -10.19
C LYS A 122 7.76 8.52 -9.26
N HIS A 123 7.11 7.47 -9.74
CA HIS A 123 6.96 6.22 -9.02
C HIS A 123 7.34 5.03 -9.88
N TRP A 124 7.87 4.01 -9.22
CA TRP A 124 8.14 2.72 -9.82
C TRP A 124 6.92 1.82 -9.74
N TYR A 125 6.52 1.29 -10.86
CA TYR A 125 5.41 0.34 -10.98
C TYR A 125 5.95 -1.02 -11.41
N LEU A 126 5.59 -2.07 -10.66
CA LEU A 126 5.83 -3.44 -11.08
C LEU A 126 4.91 -3.76 -12.27
N LYS A 127 5.48 -4.22 -13.38
CA LYS A 127 4.75 -4.66 -14.58
C LYS A 127 4.04 -5.98 -14.31
N LEU A 128 3.01 -5.94 -13.44
CA LEU A 128 2.31 -7.15 -12.98
C LEU A 128 1.51 -7.80 -14.11
N ASP A 129 1.06 -7.04 -15.09
CA ASP A 129 0.42 -7.47 -16.32
C ASP A 129 1.24 -8.46 -17.15
N ASN A 130 2.58 -8.34 -17.14
CA ASN A 130 3.48 -9.29 -17.79
C ASN A 130 3.40 -10.72 -17.21
N PHE A 131 2.82 -10.88 -16.01
CA PHE A 131 2.66 -12.16 -15.36
C PHE A 131 1.25 -12.75 -15.47
N GLN A 132 0.34 -12.11 -16.22
CA GLN A 132 -1.05 -12.50 -16.36
C GLN A 132 -1.19 -13.98 -16.75
N ASP A 133 -0.65 -14.37 -17.89
CA ASP A 133 -0.78 -15.73 -18.43
C ASP A 133 -0.15 -16.78 -17.51
N PHE A 134 1.01 -16.45 -16.93
CA PHE A 134 1.68 -17.32 -15.98
C PHE A 134 0.82 -17.55 -14.73
N LEU A 135 0.27 -16.49 -14.16
CA LEU A 135 -0.54 -16.56 -12.93
C LEU A 135 -1.89 -17.24 -13.18
N GLU A 136 -2.52 -17.00 -14.32
CA GLU A 136 -3.72 -17.74 -14.71
C GLU A 136 -3.47 -19.24 -14.80
N LYS A 137 -2.41 -19.63 -15.48
CA LYS A 137 -2.02 -21.04 -15.59
C LYS A 137 -1.73 -21.62 -14.22
N TRP A 138 -0.89 -20.98 -13.44
CA TRP A 138 -0.44 -21.47 -12.15
C TRP A 138 -1.57 -21.54 -11.12
N ILE A 139 -2.37 -20.49 -10.96
CA ILE A 139 -3.43 -20.41 -9.94
C ILE A 139 -4.70 -21.14 -10.39
N LEU A 140 -5.20 -20.81 -11.60
CA LEU A 140 -6.54 -21.23 -12.01
C LEU A 140 -6.58 -22.64 -12.61
N LYS A 141 -5.46 -23.13 -13.16
CA LYS A 141 -5.40 -24.44 -13.82
C LYS A 141 -4.62 -25.47 -13.01
N GLU A 142 -3.32 -25.20 -12.75
CA GLU A 142 -2.42 -26.21 -12.18
C GLU A 142 -2.65 -26.44 -10.67
N ASN A 143 -2.97 -25.39 -9.92
CA ASN A 143 -3.06 -25.43 -8.45
C ASN A 143 -4.46 -25.11 -7.91
N LYS A 144 -5.50 -25.18 -8.74
CA LYS A 144 -6.88 -24.83 -8.36
C LYS A 144 -7.34 -25.50 -7.06
N GLY A 145 -7.02 -26.77 -6.88
CA GLY A 145 -7.43 -27.56 -5.72
C GLY A 145 -6.65 -27.30 -4.44
N LEU A 146 -5.54 -26.55 -4.50
CA LEU A 146 -4.66 -26.28 -3.35
C LEU A 146 -5.05 -24.98 -2.60
N TRP A 147 -5.91 -24.15 -3.18
CA TRP A 147 -6.29 -22.86 -2.61
C TRP A 147 -7.61 -22.95 -1.83
N LYS A 148 -7.67 -22.22 -0.72
CA LYS A 148 -8.97 -21.98 -0.07
C LYS A 148 -9.91 -21.26 -1.03
N SER A 149 -11.21 -21.59 -0.98
CA SER A 149 -12.21 -21.09 -1.93
C SER A 149 -12.27 -19.54 -2.03
N ASN A 150 -12.15 -18.85 -0.89
CA ASN A 150 -12.13 -17.39 -0.85
C ASN A 150 -10.87 -16.80 -1.51
N VAL A 151 -9.70 -17.41 -1.28
CA VAL A 151 -8.43 -16.99 -1.91
C VAL A 151 -8.49 -17.21 -3.42
N TYR A 152 -8.92 -18.41 -3.83
CA TYR A 152 -9.09 -18.72 -5.26
C TYR A 152 -10.07 -17.76 -5.95
N GLY A 153 -11.22 -17.49 -5.33
CA GLY A 153 -12.23 -16.58 -5.86
C GLY A 153 -11.70 -15.16 -6.04
N GLN A 154 -10.95 -14.64 -5.06
CA GLN A 154 -10.34 -13.32 -5.14
C GLN A 154 -9.27 -13.24 -6.25
N CYS A 155 -8.37 -14.22 -6.30
CA CYS A 155 -7.34 -14.25 -7.36
C CYS A 155 -7.97 -14.37 -8.75
N LYS A 156 -9.01 -15.22 -8.88
CA LYS A 156 -9.74 -15.35 -10.13
C LYS A 156 -10.38 -14.04 -10.58
N SER A 157 -11.03 -13.32 -9.68
CA SER A 157 -11.63 -12.01 -9.99
C SER A 157 -10.60 -11.02 -10.51
N TRP A 158 -9.42 -10.92 -9.88
CA TRP A 158 -8.37 -10.03 -10.34
C TRP A 158 -7.80 -10.43 -11.71
N LEU A 159 -7.66 -11.72 -11.96
CA LEU A 159 -7.19 -12.23 -13.25
C LEU A 159 -8.22 -12.06 -14.37
N ASP A 160 -9.51 -12.26 -14.08
CA ASP A 160 -10.61 -12.02 -15.03
C ASP A 160 -10.71 -10.53 -15.43
N ASP A 161 -10.44 -9.62 -14.47
CA ASP A 161 -10.41 -8.16 -14.70
C ASP A 161 -9.16 -7.69 -15.45
N GLY A 162 -8.16 -8.54 -15.57
CA GLY A 162 -6.83 -8.24 -16.11
C GLY A 162 -5.92 -7.50 -15.13
N LEU A 163 -4.72 -8.04 -14.93
CA LEU A 163 -3.72 -7.44 -14.06
C LEU A 163 -3.19 -6.13 -14.67
N LYS A 164 -2.92 -5.16 -13.82
CA LYS A 164 -2.37 -3.85 -14.20
C LYS A 164 -1.05 -3.59 -13.48
N PRO A 165 -0.16 -2.75 -14.04
CA PRO A 165 1.02 -2.30 -13.32
C PRO A 165 0.68 -1.78 -11.93
N ARG A 166 1.48 -2.15 -10.94
CA ARG A 166 1.21 -1.80 -9.55
C ARG A 166 2.32 -0.97 -8.93
N ALA A 167 1.97 0.16 -8.34
CA ALA A 167 2.93 1.04 -7.67
C ALA A 167 3.61 0.31 -6.51
N VAL A 168 4.96 0.34 -6.48
CA VAL A 168 5.80 -0.21 -5.41
C VAL A 168 6.47 0.88 -4.59
N THR A 169 6.54 2.10 -5.12
CA THR A 169 6.99 3.30 -4.40
C THR A 169 5.84 4.30 -4.25
N ARG A 170 5.93 5.13 -3.21
CA ARG A 170 4.97 6.18 -2.91
C ARG A 170 5.69 7.46 -2.49
#